data_fb5823fa4e3c839c20d0892b425b2936
#
_entry.id   fb5823fa4e3c839c20d0892b425b2936
#
_cell.length_a   1.000
_cell.length_b   1.000
_cell.length_c   1.000
_cell.angle_alpha   90.00
_cell.angle_beta   90.00
_cell.angle_gamma   90.00
#
_symmetry.space_group_name_H-M   'P 1'
#
loop_
_entity.id
_entity.type
_entity.pdbx_description
1 polymer ?
#
loop_
_entity_poly.entity_id
_entity_poly.type
_entity_poly.pdbx_seq_one_letter_code
_entity_poly.pdbx_strand_id
1 'polypeptide(L)'
;MAHFKSALYVSAGIAAFATLSTPAHAQDTDQDESRTLQTVTITATKREQTLQDVPVAVSVVDESVIEKAEIVDLGDLQSVVPSLRVSQQQSSSNTNFIIRGFGNGANNAGIEPSVGVFVDGVYRSRSTSQISDLPNLQRVEVLRGPQSTLFGKNASAGVISIVTQKPQFEWGGNVEGTVSNYNGYRAGAFVTGPISDTLAFSLGGNFNTRDGYVEDLGDGADTNERNRWGLRGDLLFEPTDNMSFRLIADYDEIDEICCAAANVINGPTGAAILALGGNLVAEDPFSYDVAYNFGSENLIKNGGLSLQGDFDLGAFTLTSITSYRTSDLSTNQDSDFTSADLLGRKSDDVEIETFTQEVRLTSNGSGPLS
;
A
#
# COMPACT_ATOMS: atom_id res chain seq x y z
N MET A 1 -31.99 6.33 47.56
CA MET A 1 -31.75 7.62 48.17
C MET A 1 -30.63 8.31 47.42
N ALA A 2 -30.97 9.47 46.94
CA ALA A 2 -30.21 10.64 46.52
C ALA A 2 -29.45 10.57 45.19
N HIS A 3 -30.11 11.16 44.21
CA HIS A 3 -29.60 11.69 42.95
C HIS A 3 -28.65 12.88 43.18
N PHE A 4 -27.56 12.95 42.37
CA PHE A 4 -26.88 14.21 42.11
C PHE A 4 -26.76 14.42 40.60
N LYS A 5 -27.62 15.30 40.06
CA LYS A 5 -27.50 15.83 38.70
C LYS A 5 -26.69 17.11 38.80
N SER A 6 -25.55 17.17 38.15
CA SER A 6 -24.82 18.44 37.92
C SER A 6 -25.05 18.90 36.50
N ALA A 7 -25.84 19.96 36.35
CA ALA A 7 -26.03 20.66 35.10
C ALA A 7 -24.89 21.68 34.90
N LEU A 8 -24.16 21.58 33.83
CA LEU A 8 -23.20 22.58 33.38
C LEU A 8 -23.91 23.58 32.46
N TYR A 9 -24.05 24.81 32.91
CA TYR A 9 -24.52 25.94 32.09
C TYR A 9 -23.35 26.50 31.29
N VAL A 10 -23.42 26.39 29.94
CA VAL A 10 -22.55 27.13 29.03
C VAL A 10 -23.24 28.45 28.68
N SER A 11 -22.71 29.57 29.18
CA SER A 11 -23.15 30.91 28.84
C SER A 11 -22.55 31.34 27.49
N ALA A 12 -23.42 31.47 26.47
CA ALA A 12 -23.09 32.08 25.20
C ALA A 12 -23.01 33.60 25.30
N GLY A 13 -21.81 34.14 25.17
CA GLY A 13 -21.58 35.58 25.02
C GLY A 13 -21.84 36.01 23.57
N ILE A 14 -22.89 36.83 23.36
CA ILE A 14 -23.19 37.49 22.09
C ILE A 14 -22.31 38.71 21.97
N ALA A 15 -21.31 38.71 21.12
CA ALA A 15 -20.55 39.88 20.70
C ALA A 15 -21.23 40.52 19.47
N ALA A 16 -21.82 41.70 19.63
CA ALA A 16 -22.37 42.48 18.54
C ALA A 16 -21.24 43.08 17.68
N PHE A 17 -21.08 42.63 16.45
CA PHE A 17 -20.22 43.28 15.47
C PHE A 17 -21.02 44.38 14.74
N ALA A 18 -20.59 45.62 14.94
CA ALA A 18 -21.05 46.78 14.18
C ALA A 18 -20.48 46.66 12.72
N THR A 19 -21.37 46.57 11.76
CA THR A 19 -21.03 46.59 10.34
C THR A 19 -20.66 47.96 9.87
N LEU A 20 -19.39 48.24 9.66
CA LEU A 20 -18.90 49.36 8.86
C LEU A 20 -18.92 48.92 7.39
N SER A 21 -19.91 49.41 6.64
CA SER A 21 -19.98 49.23 5.18
C SER A 21 -18.95 50.15 4.52
N THR A 22 -17.84 49.56 4.07
CA THR A 22 -16.95 50.21 3.11
C THR A 22 -17.41 49.86 1.69
N PRO A 23 -17.42 50.81 0.72
CA PRO A 23 -17.76 50.46 -0.67
C PRO A 23 -16.70 49.55 -1.24
N ALA A 24 -17.12 48.38 -1.72
CA ALA A 24 -16.27 47.47 -2.47
C ALA A 24 -15.98 48.11 -3.83
N HIS A 25 -14.75 48.57 -4.03
CA HIS A 25 -14.20 48.74 -5.38
C HIS A 25 -13.92 47.37 -5.94
N ALA A 26 -14.67 46.99 -6.97
CA ALA A 26 -14.30 45.87 -7.82
C ALA A 26 -13.03 46.29 -8.57
N GLN A 27 -11.89 45.78 -8.12
CA GLN A 27 -10.67 45.77 -8.90
C GLN A 27 -10.77 44.56 -9.82
N ASP A 28 -11.06 44.83 -11.10
CA ASP A 28 -10.79 43.87 -12.18
C ASP A 28 -9.26 43.65 -12.21
N THR A 29 -8.79 42.71 -11.41
CA THR A 29 -7.53 42.05 -11.64
C THR A 29 -7.85 40.87 -12.57
N ASP A 30 -7.72 41.09 -13.86
CA ASP A 30 -7.40 40.04 -14.82
C ASP A 30 -6.05 39.40 -14.36
N GLN A 31 -6.11 38.59 -13.32
CA GLN A 31 -5.13 37.53 -13.12
C GLN A 31 -5.55 36.40 -14.04
N ASP A 32 -5.01 36.46 -15.25
CA ASP A 32 -4.81 35.30 -16.08
C ASP A 32 -3.89 34.35 -15.29
N GLU A 33 -4.46 33.72 -14.25
CA GLU A 33 -3.88 32.49 -13.68
C GLU A 33 -3.91 31.49 -14.84
N SER A 34 -2.90 31.56 -15.68
CA SER A 34 -2.54 30.43 -16.49
C SER A 34 -2.40 29.27 -15.51
N ARG A 35 -3.44 28.42 -15.43
CA ARG A 35 -3.36 27.10 -14.83
C ARG A 35 -2.27 26.36 -15.59
N THR A 36 -1.03 26.58 -15.22
CA THR A 36 0.09 25.73 -15.59
C THR A 36 -0.28 24.37 -15.01
N LEU A 37 -0.82 23.51 -15.85
CA LEU A 37 -1.00 22.10 -15.52
C LEU A 37 0.36 21.63 -15.04
N GLN A 38 0.45 21.24 -13.77
CA GLN A 38 1.68 20.67 -13.25
C GLN A 38 2.04 19.49 -14.14
N THR A 39 3.20 19.57 -14.77
CA THR A 39 3.70 18.51 -15.64
C THR A 39 4.00 17.31 -14.76
N VAL A 40 3.16 16.28 -14.83
CA VAL A 40 3.38 15.04 -14.09
C VAL A 40 4.51 14.28 -14.74
N THR A 41 5.65 14.20 -14.06
CA THR A 41 6.80 13.39 -14.48
C THR A 41 6.64 11.98 -13.96
N ILE A 42 6.85 11.00 -14.83
CA ILE A 42 6.77 9.58 -14.52
C ILE A 42 8.06 8.86 -14.85
N THR A 43 8.28 7.74 -14.19
CA THR A 43 9.42 6.84 -14.41
C THR A 43 9.02 5.48 -14.95
N ALA A 44 7.76 5.34 -15.34
CA ALA A 44 7.13 4.10 -15.80
C ALA A 44 7.85 3.43 -16.99
N THR A 45 8.57 4.18 -17.80
CA THR A 45 9.36 3.65 -18.92
C THR A 45 10.84 3.49 -18.59
N LYS A 46 11.20 3.51 -17.29
CA LYS A 46 12.58 3.53 -16.81
C LYS A 46 13.36 4.78 -17.23
N ARG A 47 12.65 5.83 -17.62
CA ARG A 47 13.13 7.20 -17.95
C ARG A 47 12.18 8.21 -17.32
N GLU A 48 12.70 9.36 -16.95
CA GLU A 48 11.87 10.51 -16.59
C GLU A 48 11.27 11.12 -17.86
N GLN A 49 9.94 11.03 -17.96
CA GLN A 49 9.18 11.56 -19.09
C GLN A 49 7.90 12.23 -18.59
N THR A 50 7.36 13.16 -19.35
CA THR A 50 6.05 13.69 -19.04
C THR A 50 4.98 12.64 -19.34
N LEU A 51 3.93 12.60 -18.55
CA LEU A 51 2.82 11.66 -18.73
C LEU A 51 2.25 11.66 -20.17
N GLN A 52 2.31 12.81 -20.86
CA GLN A 52 1.77 12.98 -22.20
C GLN A 52 2.65 12.36 -23.29
N ASP A 53 3.96 12.23 -23.02
CA ASP A 53 4.93 11.73 -23.99
C ASP A 53 5.14 10.22 -23.94
N VAL A 54 4.52 9.57 -22.96
CA VAL A 54 4.72 8.13 -22.74
C VAL A 54 3.80 7.29 -23.63
N PRO A 55 4.32 6.38 -24.45
CA PRO A 55 3.52 5.56 -25.37
C PRO A 55 2.84 4.37 -24.67
N VAL A 56 2.66 4.42 -23.34
CA VAL A 56 2.07 3.36 -22.51
C VAL A 56 0.85 3.91 -21.77
N ALA A 57 -0.20 3.11 -21.67
CA ALA A 57 -1.37 3.47 -20.89
C ALA A 57 -1.02 3.39 -19.39
N VAL A 58 -0.79 4.54 -18.75
CA VAL A 58 -0.46 4.65 -17.34
C VAL A 58 -1.50 5.48 -16.59
N SER A 59 -1.76 5.14 -15.34
CA SER A 59 -2.48 5.98 -14.37
C SER A 59 -1.49 6.36 -13.28
N VAL A 60 -1.45 7.65 -12.94
CA VAL A 60 -0.58 8.17 -11.89
C VAL A 60 -1.46 8.66 -10.74
N VAL A 61 -1.13 8.20 -9.55
CA VAL A 61 -1.71 8.65 -8.29
C VAL A 61 -0.60 9.40 -7.57
N ASP A 62 -0.69 10.71 -7.55
CA ASP A 62 0.30 11.57 -6.91
C ASP A 62 0.04 11.72 -5.40
N GLU A 63 0.98 12.31 -4.67
CA GLU A 63 0.92 12.53 -3.24
C GLU A 63 -0.39 13.22 -2.82
N SER A 64 -0.86 14.22 -3.55
CA SER A 64 -2.07 14.97 -3.22
C SER A 64 -3.35 14.12 -3.32
N VAL A 65 -3.37 13.15 -4.23
CA VAL A 65 -4.47 12.19 -4.37
C VAL A 65 -4.36 11.11 -3.31
N ILE A 66 -3.13 10.64 -3.00
CA ILE A 66 -2.87 9.68 -1.93
C ILE A 66 -3.40 10.21 -0.60
N GLU A 67 -3.05 11.45 -0.25
CA GLU A 67 -3.51 12.09 0.98
C GLU A 67 -5.03 12.30 1.02
N LYS A 68 -5.62 12.88 -0.05
CA LYS A 68 -7.05 13.18 -0.10
C LYS A 68 -7.95 11.95 -0.14
N ALA A 69 -7.48 10.86 -0.74
CA ALA A 69 -8.20 9.61 -0.83
C ALA A 69 -7.86 8.64 0.31
N GLU A 70 -6.98 9.06 1.24
CA GLU A 70 -6.53 8.26 2.39
C GLU A 70 -6.02 6.88 1.96
N ILE A 71 -5.16 6.85 0.91
CA ILE A 71 -4.56 5.62 0.43
C ILE A 71 -3.50 5.14 1.43
N VAL A 72 -3.77 4.04 2.11
CA VAL A 72 -2.91 3.46 3.16
C VAL A 72 -2.11 2.29 2.62
N ASP A 73 -2.78 1.44 1.84
CA ASP A 73 -2.18 0.27 1.22
C ASP A 73 -2.53 0.16 -0.28
N LEU A 74 -1.96 -0.84 -0.95
CA LEU A 74 -2.24 -1.04 -2.38
C LEU A 74 -3.69 -1.44 -2.67
N GLY A 75 -4.43 -1.94 -1.67
CA GLY A 75 -5.84 -2.27 -1.80
C GLY A 75 -6.70 -1.04 -2.05
N ASP A 76 -6.34 0.09 -1.44
CA ASP A 76 -7.08 1.35 -1.55
C ASP A 76 -6.95 1.99 -2.94
N LEU A 77 -5.88 1.66 -3.68
CA LEU A 77 -5.66 2.19 -5.03
C LEU A 77 -6.81 1.89 -6.00
N GLN A 78 -7.56 0.81 -5.78
CA GLN A 78 -8.72 0.49 -6.62
C GLN A 78 -9.82 1.56 -6.57
N SER A 79 -9.86 2.38 -5.53
CA SER A 79 -10.83 3.49 -5.40
C SER A 79 -10.54 4.65 -6.37
N VAL A 80 -9.26 4.83 -6.73
CA VAL A 80 -8.79 5.94 -7.59
C VAL A 80 -8.26 5.47 -8.95
N VAL A 81 -8.02 4.17 -9.14
CA VAL A 81 -7.57 3.57 -10.40
C VAL A 81 -8.61 2.56 -10.92
N PRO A 82 -9.58 2.97 -11.74
CA PRO A 82 -10.71 2.11 -12.16
C PRO A 82 -10.30 0.84 -12.92
N SER A 83 -9.10 0.79 -13.48
CA SER A 83 -8.58 -0.38 -14.20
C SER A 83 -7.93 -1.42 -13.28
N LEU A 84 -7.68 -1.08 -12.04
CA LEU A 84 -7.10 -1.94 -11.00
C LEU A 84 -8.22 -2.50 -10.12
N ARG A 85 -8.18 -3.79 -9.89
CA ARG A 85 -8.95 -4.46 -8.85
C ARG A 85 -7.99 -5.20 -7.95
N VAL A 86 -8.21 -5.09 -6.65
CA VAL A 86 -7.52 -5.88 -5.64
C VAL A 86 -8.49 -6.93 -5.13
N SER A 87 -8.11 -8.18 -5.19
CA SER A 87 -8.90 -9.30 -4.69
C SER A 87 -8.13 -9.95 -3.54
N GLN A 88 -8.62 -9.73 -2.35
CA GLN A 88 -8.17 -10.42 -1.15
C GLN A 88 -9.13 -11.59 -0.90
N GLN A 89 -8.59 -12.78 -0.77
CA GLN A 89 -9.37 -13.99 -0.48
C GLN A 89 -9.39 -14.26 1.03
N GLN A 90 -9.36 -15.50 1.43
CA GLN A 90 -9.50 -15.93 2.82
C GLN A 90 -8.31 -15.60 3.74
N SER A 91 -7.29 -14.94 3.24
CA SER A 91 -6.10 -14.55 4.01
C SER A 91 -5.45 -13.31 3.38
N SER A 92 -4.77 -12.50 4.18
CA SER A 92 -4.00 -11.34 3.69
C SER A 92 -2.95 -11.75 2.66
N SER A 93 -2.31 -12.89 2.87
CA SER A 93 -1.30 -13.45 1.94
C SER A 93 -1.89 -13.82 0.58
N ASN A 94 -3.20 -14.04 0.50
CA ASN A 94 -3.91 -14.39 -0.73
C ASN A 94 -4.48 -13.15 -1.44
N THR A 95 -3.73 -12.05 -1.43
CA THR A 95 -4.06 -10.82 -2.17
C THR A 95 -3.55 -10.89 -3.59
N ASN A 96 -4.38 -10.50 -4.54
CA ASN A 96 -4.09 -10.53 -5.96
C ASN A 96 -4.46 -9.22 -6.64
N PHE A 97 -3.56 -8.71 -7.48
CA PHE A 97 -3.77 -7.52 -8.29
C PHE A 97 -4.23 -7.91 -9.69
N ILE A 98 -5.30 -7.27 -10.15
CA ILE A 98 -5.95 -7.55 -11.44
C ILE A 98 -6.03 -6.24 -12.21
N ILE A 99 -5.43 -6.19 -13.41
CA ILE A 99 -5.48 -5.02 -14.28
C ILE A 99 -6.26 -5.37 -15.56
N ARG A 100 -7.33 -4.60 -15.84
CA ARG A 100 -8.22 -4.84 -16.99
C ARG A 100 -8.78 -6.28 -17.06
N GLY A 101 -9.02 -6.89 -15.89
CA GLY A 101 -9.53 -8.26 -15.79
C GLY A 101 -8.46 -9.37 -15.86
N PHE A 102 -7.19 -9.03 -16.05
CA PHE A 102 -6.09 -9.99 -16.08
C PHE A 102 -5.32 -9.96 -14.75
N GLY A 103 -5.17 -11.11 -14.13
CA GLY A 103 -4.44 -11.31 -12.88
C GLY A 103 -4.44 -12.80 -12.52
N ASN A 104 -3.45 -13.26 -11.76
CA ASN A 104 -3.41 -14.64 -11.26
C ASN A 104 -4.13 -14.73 -9.93
N GLY A 105 -4.80 -15.86 -9.70
CA GLY A 105 -5.33 -16.18 -8.37
C GLY A 105 -4.20 -16.40 -7.36
N ALA A 106 -4.33 -15.82 -6.18
CA ALA A 106 -3.30 -15.87 -5.14
C ALA A 106 -3.43 -17.04 -4.16
N ASN A 107 -4.31 -17.99 -4.40
CA ASN A 107 -4.61 -19.09 -3.46
C ASN A 107 -3.54 -20.21 -3.42
N ASN A 108 -2.33 -19.91 -3.89
CA ASN A 108 -1.20 -20.83 -3.85
C ASN A 108 0.10 -20.03 -3.78
N ALA A 109 0.87 -20.21 -2.71
CA ALA A 109 2.13 -19.50 -2.49
C ALA A 109 3.18 -19.75 -3.60
N GLY A 110 3.07 -20.84 -4.36
CA GLY A 110 3.94 -21.14 -5.51
C GLY A 110 3.62 -20.38 -6.79
N ILE A 111 2.43 -19.74 -6.89
CA ILE A 111 2.04 -18.99 -8.09
C ILE A 111 2.67 -17.60 -8.06
N GLU A 112 3.37 -17.28 -9.14
CA GLU A 112 3.89 -15.93 -9.36
C GLU A 112 2.79 -14.99 -9.90
N PRO A 113 2.73 -13.72 -9.44
CA PRO A 113 1.72 -12.76 -9.90
C PRO A 113 1.92 -12.40 -11.37
N SER A 114 0.85 -12.05 -12.09
CA SER A 114 0.93 -11.49 -13.45
C SER A 114 1.01 -9.97 -13.47
N VAL A 115 0.74 -9.32 -12.35
CA VAL A 115 0.97 -7.89 -12.14
C VAL A 115 2.24 -7.74 -11.29
N GLY A 116 3.27 -7.13 -11.87
CA GLY A 116 4.53 -6.87 -11.15
C GLY A 116 4.37 -5.68 -10.21
N VAL A 117 4.81 -5.82 -8.97
CA VAL A 117 4.90 -4.70 -8.03
C VAL A 117 6.36 -4.35 -7.78
N PHE A 118 6.70 -3.08 -7.94
CA PHE A 118 8.03 -2.54 -7.74
C PHE A 118 7.97 -1.37 -6.76
N VAL A 119 8.88 -1.33 -5.81
CA VAL A 119 9.06 -0.19 -4.90
C VAL A 119 10.45 0.36 -5.12
N ASP A 120 10.55 1.63 -5.56
CA ASP A 120 11.81 2.28 -5.94
C ASP A 120 12.68 1.42 -6.89
N GLY A 121 12.02 0.82 -7.88
CA GLY A 121 12.68 -0.04 -8.87
C GLY A 121 12.97 -1.47 -8.40
N VAL A 122 12.77 -1.80 -7.11
CA VAL A 122 12.99 -3.12 -6.54
C VAL A 122 11.74 -3.99 -6.62
N TYR A 123 11.85 -5.14 -7.25
CA TYR A 123 10.76 -6.08 -7.42
C TYR A 123 10.29 -6.73 -6.11
N ARG A 124 8.98 -6.79 -5.90
CA ARG A 124 8.30 -7.51 -4.81
C ARG A 124 7.77 -8.83 -5.34
N SER A 125 8.43 -9.93 -4.98
CA SER A 125 8.30 -11.20 -5.71
C SER A 125 6.99 -11.97 -5.52
N ARG A 126 6.29 -11.79 -4.41
CA ARG A 126 5.07 -12.50 -4.05
C ARG A 126 4.03 -11.56 -3.46
N SER A 127 2.77 -12.01 -3.41
CA SER A 127 1.66 -11.26 -2.81
C SER A 127 1.98 -10.81 -1.39
N THR A 128 2.60 -11.66 -0.60
CA THR A 128 3.00 -11.39 0.79
C THR A 128 3.92 -10.18 0.92
N SER A 129 4.81 -9.97 -0.05
CA SER A 129 5.72 -8.82 -0.07
C SER A 129 5.16 -7.58 -0.77
N GLN A 130 3.89 -7.63 -1.21
CA GLN A 130 3.24 -6.57 -1.98
C GLN A 130 2.16 -5.82 -1.21
N ILE A 131 1.74 -6.31 -0.04
CA ILE A 131 0.59 -5.79 0.72
C ILE A 131 0.96 -4.95 1.92
N SER A 132 2.24 -4.67 2.12
CA SER A 132 2.73 -3.83 3.22
C SER A 132 2.23 -2.40 3.10
N ASP A 133 1.93 -1.78 4.24
CA ASP A 133 1.71 -0.35 4.32
C ASP A 133 3.04 0.37 4.03
N LEU A 134 3.02 1.34 3.15
CA LEU A 134 4.23 2.05 2.73
C LEU A 134 4.25 3.46 3.31
N PRO A 135 5.23 3.77 4.17
CA PRO A 135 5.41 5.13 4.62
C PRO A 135 5.92 6.00 3.45
N ASN A 136 5.45 7.24 3.41
CA ASN A 136 6.09 8.30 2.65
C ASN A 136 6.07 8.11 1.12
N LEU A 137 4.87 7.85 0.59
CA LEU A 137 4.66 7.71 -0.86
C LEU A 137 4.79 9.07 -1.56
N GLN A 138 5.57 9.13 -2.63
CA GLN A 138 5.59 10.27 -3.55
C GLN A 138 4.52 10.10 -4.63
N ARG A 139 4.42 8.91 -5.22
CA ARG A 139 3.41 8.57 -6.23
C ARG A 139 3.34 7.07 -6.45
N VAL A 140 2.23 6.65 -7.06
CA VAL A 140 2.06 5.29 -7.58
C VAL A 140 1.70 5.38 -9.06
N GLU A 141 2.43 4.63 -9.88
CA GLU A 141 2.23 4.53 -11.33
C GLU A 141 1.68 3.14 -11.67
N VAL A 142 0.49 3.07 -12.25
CA VAL A 142 -0.13 1.80 -12.67
C VAL A 142 -0.10 1.69 -14.20
N LEU A 143 0.83 0.86 -14.69
CA LEU A 143 1.03 0.58 -16.10
C LEU A 143 0.14 -0.57 -16.54
N ARG A 144 -0.64 -0.34 -17.57
CA ARG A 144 -1.64 -1.29 -18.04
C ARG A 144 -1.19 -2.03 -19.30
N GLY A 145 -1.35 -3.35 -19.27
CA GLY A 145 -0.94 -4.25 -20.35
C GLY A 145 0.48 -4.78 -20.16
N PRO A 146 0.98 -5.63 -21.07
CA PRO A 146 2.26 -6.29 -20.94
C PRO A 146 3.43 -5.31 -20.82
N GLN A 147 4.24 -5.46 -19.79
CA GLN A 147 5.41 -4.62 -19.49
C GLN A 147 6.71 -5.44 -19.36
N SER A 148 6.68 -6.71 -19.74
CA SER A 148 7.80 -7.64 -19.51
C SER A 148 9.10 -7.24 -20.21
N THR A 149 9.05 -6.43 -21.26
CA THR A 149 10.24 -5.93 -21.96
C THR A 149 11.12 -5.04 -21.07
N LEU A 150 10.49 -4.21 -20.22
CA LEU A 150 11.20 -3.27 -19.34
C LEU A 150 11.30 -3.76 -17.90
N PHE A 151 10.36 -4.58 -17.46
CA PHE A 151 10.23 -5.00 -16.07
C PHE A 151 10.55 -6.50 -15.84
N GLY A 152 10.82 -7.23 -16.89
CA GLY A 152 11.14 -8.65 -16.80
C GLY A 152 9.93 -9.55 -16.59
N LYS A 153 10.10 -10.65 -15.85
CA LYS A 153 9.04 -11.62 -15.57
C LYS A 153 7.92 -11.00 -14.71
N ASN A 154 6.76 -11.65 -14.70
CA ASN A 154 5.62 -11.31 -13.83
C ASN A 154 5.02 -9.92 -14.09
N ALA A 155 5.14 -9.39 -15.28
CA ALA A 155 4.58 -8.12 -15.72
C ALA A 155 3.71 -8.29 -16.99
N SER A 156 3.03 -9.43 -17.14
CA SER A 156 2.25 -9.76 -18.33
C SER A 156 0.88 -9.04 -18.36
N ALA A 157 0.29 -8.73 -17.22
CA ALA A 157 -0.97 -8.00 -17.10
C ALA A 157 -0.74 -6.50 -16.88
N GLY A 158 0.36 -6.14 -16.25
CA GLY A 158 0.73 -4.76 -15.95
C GLY A 158 1.78 -4.66 -14.87
N VAL A 159 2.04 -3.43 -14.44
CA VAL A 159 2.98 -3.11 -13.36
C VAL A 159 2.38 -2.05 -12.46
N ILE A 160 2.58 -2.21 -11.16
CA ILE A 160 2.39 -1.17 -10.15
C ILE A 160 3.79 -0.73 -9.71
N SER A 161 4.16 0.50 -10.04
CA SER A 161 5.44 1.11 -9.68
C SER A 161 5.22 2.16 -8.60
N ILE A 162 5.78 1.91 -7.44
CA ILE A 162 5.66 2.76 -6.25
C ILE A 162 6.96 3.52 -6.10
N VAL A 163 6.84 4.83 -5.99
CA VAL A 163 7.98 5.72 -5.78
C VAL A 163 7.81 6.40 -4.43
N THR A 164 8.80 6.24 -3.56
CA THR A 164 8.84 6.93 -2.27
C THR A 164 9.59 8.24 -2.37
N GLN A 165 9.35 9.15 -1.42
CA GLN A 165 10.10 10.40 -1.34
C GLN A 165 11.57 10.09 -1.08
N LYS A 166 12.47 10.74 -1.82
CA LYS A 166 13.92 10.65 -1.60
C LYS A 166 14.34 11.50 -0.41
N PRO A 167 15.44 11.15 0.26
CA PRO A 167 16.06 12.03 1.24
C PRO A 167 16.29 13.43 0.68
N GLN A 168 16.05 14.45 1.51
CA GLN A 168 16.19 15.86 1.14
C GLN A 168 17.39 16.46 1.88
N PHE A 169 18.09 17.42 1.24
CA PHE A 169 19.15 18.20 1.87
C PHE A 169 18.63 19.38 2.70
N GLU A 170 17.31 19.45 2.89
CA GLU A 170 16.64 20.37 3.80
C GLU A 170 15.87 19.57 4.86
N TRP A 171 15.79 20.09 6.08
CA TRP A 171 15.00 19.44 7.12
C TRP A 171 13.51 19.50 6.81
N GLY A 172 12.87 18.35 6.83
CA GLY A 172 11.44 18.20 6.59
C GLY A 172 10.89 16.97 7.29
N GLY A 173 9.59 16.86 7.29
CA GLY A 173 8.92 15.69 7.84
C GLY A 173 7.46 15.95 8.15
N ASN A 174 6.75 14.87 8.44
CA ASN A 174 5.35 14.91 8.85
C ASN A 174 5.11 13.88 9.95
N VAL A 175 4.04 14.09 10.69
CA VAL A 175 3.48 13.13 11.65
C VAL A 175 1.98 13.10 11.41
N GLU A 176 1.42 11.93 11.30
CA GLU A 176 -0.01 11.73 11.14
C GLU A 176 -0.56 10.79 12.20
N GLY A 177 -1.84 10.95 12.51
CA GLY A 177 -2.55 10.05 13.41
C GLY A 177 -4.02 9.99 13.02
N THR A 178 -4.59 8.80 13.00
CA THR A 178 -5.99 8.55 12.67
C THR A 178 -6.61 7.67 13.75
N VAL A 179 -7.86 7.99 14.09
CA VAL A 179 -8.70 7.17 14.96
C VAL A 179 -9.94 6.79 14.18
N SER A 180 -10.31 5.53 14.20
CA SER A 180 -11.44 5.00 13.43
C SER A 180 -12.32 4.08 14.26
N ASN A 181 -13.40 3.58 13.65
CA ASN A 181 -14.28 2.57 14.24
C ASN A 181 -13.50 1.29 14.59
N TYR A 182 -14.08 0.46 15.43
CA TYR A 182 -13.51 -0.82 15.89
C TYR A 182 -12.15 -0.65 16.58
N ASN A 183 -12.06 0.37 17.48
CA ASN A 183 -10.82 0.70 18.18
C ASN A 183 -9.61 0.86 17.24
N GLY A 184 -9.85 1.39 16.04
CA GLY A 184 -8.80 1.57 15.06
C GLY A 184 -7.91 2.77 15.38
N TYR A 185 -6.60 2.54 15.34
CA TYR A 185 -5.56 3.56 15.52
C TYR A 185 -4.50 3.39 14.44
N ARG A 186 -4.19 4.48 13.77
CA ARG A 186 -3.07 4.55 12.84
C ARG A 186 -2.17 5.72 13.22
N ALA A 187 -0.87 5.50 13.19
CA ALA A 187 0.13 6.53 13.37
C ALA A 187 1.22 6.37 12.32
N GLY A 188 1.69 7.47 11.78
CA GLY A 188 2.79 7.55 10.85
C GLY A 188 3.71 8.71 11.19
N ALA A 189 5.01 8.54 10.96
CA ALA A 189 5.98 9.61 11.10
C ALA A 189 7.06 9.47 10.01
N PHE A 190 7.48 10.60 9.50
CA PHE A 190 8.56 10.69 8.53
C PHE A 190 9.43 11.91 8.85
N VAL A 191 10.73 11.74 8.74
CA VAL A 191 11.72 12.81 8.88
C VAL A 191 12.78 12.67 7.80
N THR A 192 13.24 13.77 7.26
CA THR A 192 14.34 13.85 6.31
C THR A 192 15.23 15.05 6.62
N GLY A 193 16.47 14.99 6.22
CA GLY A 193 17.40 16.10 6.39
C GLY A 193 18.85 15.77 5.99
N PRO A 194 19.72 16.79 5.95
CA PRO A 194 21.13 16.62 5.66
C PRO A 194 21.89 16.03 6.85
N ILE A 195 22.82 15.10 6.56
CA ILE A 195 23.90 14.70 7.47
C ILE A 195 25.13 15.56 7.15
N SER A 196 25.35 15.84 5.86
CA SER A 196 26.38 16.75 5.33
C SER A 196 25.92 17.37 4.03
N ASP A 197 26.73 18.19 3.40
CA ASP A 197 26.44 18.82 2.11
C ASP A 197 26.24 17.80 0.95
N THR A 198 26.73 16.57 1.15
CA THR A 198 26.65 15.49 0.12
C THR A 198 25.92 14.24 0.60
N LEU A 199 25.45 14.21 1.85
CA LEU A 199 24.77 13.05 2.43
C LEU A 199 23.48 13.50 3.12
N ALA A 200 22.36 13.01 2.65
CA ALA A 200 21.05 13.19 3.27
C ALA A 200 20.46 11.85 3.72
N PHE A 201 19.54 11.91 4.66
CA PHE A 201 18.83 10.74 5.16
C PHE A 201 17.33 10.97 5.18
N SER A 202 16.57 9.88 5.17
CA SER A 202 15.20 9.89 5.64
C SER A 202 14.93 8.65 6.50
N LEU A 203 13.98 8.80 7.44
CA LEU A 203 13.48 7.73 8.28
C LEU A 203 11.96 7.86 8.34
N GLY A 204 11.25 6.80 7.99
CA GLY A 204 9.80 6.71 8.08
C GLY A 204 9.37 5.47 8.83
N GLY A 205 8.23 5.57 9.50
CA GLY A 205 7.61 4.43 10.18
C GLY A 205 6.11 4.61 10.26
N ASN A 206 5.40 3.50 10.30
CA ASN A 206 3.95 3.46 10.44
C ASN A 206 3.53 2.34 11.37
N PHE A 207 2.38 2.54 11.97
CA PHE A 207 1.67 1.58 12.81
C PHE A 207 0.19 1.68 12.49
N ASN A 208 -0.50 0.53 12.36
CA ASN A 208 -1.90 0.48 11.96
C ASN A 208 -2.56 -0.72 12.65
N THR A 209 -3.47 -0.46 13.58
CA THR A 209 -4.21 -1.50 14.30
C THR A 209 -5.70 -1.18 14.28
N ARG A 210 -6.52 -2.23 14.26
CA ARG A 210 -7.98 -2.17 14.33
C ARG A 210 -8.52 -3.54 14.70
N ASP A 211 -9.48 -3.59 15.62
CA ASP A 211 -10.19 -4.82 15.98
C ASP A 211 -10.94 -5.42 14.77
N GLY A 212 -11.19 -6.72 14.79
CA GLY A 212 -12.05 -7.40 13.83
C GLY A 212 -13.46 -6.79 13.81
N TYR A 213 -14.06 -6.78 12.63
CA TYR A 213 -15.43 -6.26 12.47
C TYR A 213 -16.41 -7.30 11.93
N VAL A 214 -15.94 -8.51 11.72
CA VAL A 214 -16.79 -9.67 11.40
C VAL A 214 -16.77 -10.59 12.60
N GLU A 215 -17.95 -10.78 13.20
CA GLU A 215 -18.14 -11.59 14.42
C GLU A 215 -18.01 -13.08 14.10
N ASP A 216 -17.17 -13.78 14.84
CA ASP A 216 -17.08 -15.23 14.75
C ASP A 216 -17.98 -15.87 15.82
N LEU A 217 -19.10 -16.44 15.38
CA LEU A 217 -20.09 -17.14 16.21
C LEU A 217 -19.66 -18.56 16.59
N GLY A 218 -18.48 -19.00 16.16
CA GLY A 218 -17.86 -20.28 16.50
C GLY A 218 -16.87 -20.15 17.66
N ASP A 219 -15.73 -20.78 17.53
CA ASP A 219 -14.67 -20.79 18.55
C ASP A 219 -13.49 -19.86 18.20
N GLY A 220 -13.59 -19.10 17.13
CA GLY A 220 -12.56 -18.18 16.66
C GLY A 220 -12.66 -16.80 17.31
N ALA A 221 -11.70 -15.94 16.96
CA ALA A 221 -11.77 -14.52 17.26
C ALA A 221 -12.35 -13.75 16.08
N ASP A 222 -12.91 -12.56 16.34
CA ASP A 222 -13.45 -11.69 15.30
C ASP A 222 -12.42 -11.48 14.18
N THR A 223 -12.90 -11.57 12.93
CA THR A 223 -12.01 -11.55 11.77
C THR A 223 -12.00 -10.18 11.08
N ASN A 224 -11.10 -10.04 10.10
CA ASN A 224 -10.78 -8.77 9.43
C ASN A 224 -10.16 -7.74 10.39
N GLU A 225 -9.43 -8.22 11.38
CA GLU A 225 -8.51 -7.44 12.19
C GLU A 225 -7.41 -6.82 11.34
N ARG A 226 -6.82 -5.74 11.84
CA ARG A 226 -5.62 -5.12 11.28
C ARG A 226 -4.60 -4.93 12.38
N ASN A 227 -3.38 -5.42 12.17
CA ASN A 227 -2.26 -5.20 13.06
C ASN A 227 -0.97 -5.22 12.24
N ARG A 228 -0.46 -4.03 11.91
CA ARG A 228 0.67 -3.83 10.99
C ARG A 228 1.59 -2.76 11.51
N TRP A 229 2.87 -2.93 11.27
CA TRP A 229 3.84 -1.87 11.47
C TRP A 229 4.98 -2.00 10.48
N GLY A 230 5.65 -0.90 10.22
CA GLY A 230 6.79 -0.87 9.31
C GLY A 230 7.77 0.24 9.62
N LEU A 231 9.02 0.03 9.25
CA LEU A 231 10.11 1.00 9.32
C LEU A 231 10.86 1.02 8.01
N ARG A 232 11.27 2.22 7.58
CA ARG A 232 12.07 2.42 6.39
C ARG A 232 13.10 3.51 6.62
N GLY A 233 14.36 3.17 6.36
CA GLY A 233 15.48 4.10 6.34
C GLY A 233 16.03 4.24 4.93
N ASP A 234 16.46 5.45 4.56
CA ASP A 234 16.98 5.78 3.25
C ASP A 234 18.16 6.76 3.39
N LEU A 235 19.24 6.49 2.71
CA LEU A 235 20.43 7.35 2.64
C LEU A 235 20.71 7.72 1.20
N LEU A 236 20.84 9.00 0.93
CA LEU A 236 21.21 9.55 -0.37
C LEU A 236 22.60 10.20 -0.26
N PHE A 237 23.55 9.69 -1.03
CA PHE A 237 24.91 10.19 -1.09
C PHE A 237 25.22 10.71 -2.49
N GLU A 238 25.47 12.00 -2.61
CA GLU A 238 25.80 12.71 -3.85
C GLU A 238 27.21 13.32 -3.76
N PRO A 239 28.26 12.52 -3.97
CA PRO A 239 29.64 12.98 -3.82
C PRO A 239 30.02 14.01 -4.87
N THR A 240 29.35 14.02 -6.02
CA THR A 240 29.57 14.92 -7.14
C THR A 240 28.25 15.11 -7.90
N ASP A 241 28.14 16.15 -8.73
CA ASP A 241 26.93 16.46 -9.52
C ASP A 241 26.56 15.37 -10.54
N ASN A 242 27.48 14.46 -10.85
CA ASN A 242 27.29 13.40 -11.84
C ASN A 242 27.20 11.98 -11.24
N MET A 243 27.15 11.86 -9.92
CA MET A 243 27.09 10.56 -9.24
C MET A 243 26.15 10.64 -8.04
N SER A 244 25.22 9.71 -7.95
CA SER A 244 24.39 9.53 -6.75
C SER A 244 24.30 8.06 -6.36
N PHE A 245 24.24 7.83 -5.05
CA PHE A 245 24.01 6.51 -4.45
C PHE A 245 22.86 6.60 -3.47
N ARG A 246 21.91 5.68 -3.57
CA ARG A 246 20.77 5.59 -2.67
C ARG A 246 20.73 4.21 -2.03
N LEU A 247 20.90 4.15 -0.70
CA LEU A 247 20.80 2.93 0.10
C LEU A 247 19.50 2.94 0.88
N ILE A 248 18.68 1.91 0.68
CA ILE A 248 17.39 1.75 1.33
C ILE A 248 17.40 0.47 2.16
N ALA A 249 16.89 0.57 3.39
CA ALA A 249 16.60 -0.56 4.26
C ALA A 249 15.14 -0.46 4.71
N ASP A 250 14.38 -1.53 4.63
CA ASP A 250 13.01 -1.57 5.12
C ASP A 250 12.69 -2.90 5.80
N TYR A 251 11.77 -2.84 6.78
CA TYR A 251 11.19 -3.98 7.45
C TYR A 251 9.74 -3.68 7.80
N ASP A 252 8.85 -4.64 7.58
CA ASP A 252 7.45 -4.59 7.97
C ASP A 252 6.95 -5.93 8.50
N GLU A 253 5.96 -5.85 9.36
CA GLU A 253 5.27 -7.00 9.92
C GLU A 253 3.75 -6.80 9.87
N ILE A 254 3.06 -7.85 9.45
CA ILE A 254 1.61 -7.99 9.44
C ILE A 254 1.29 -9.20 10.30
N ASP A 255 0.57 -8.99 11.41
CA ASP A 255 0.14 -10.03 12.33
C ASP A 255 -1.35 -9.85 12.58
N GLU A 256 -2.19 -10.51 11.77
CA GLU A 256 -3.62 -10.22 11.75
C GLU A 256 -4.49 -11.46 11.58
N ILE A 257 -5.68 -11.43 12.18
CA ILE A 257 -6.73 -12.42 11.98
C ILE A 257 -7.55 -11.99 10.76
N CYS A 258 -7.23 -12.57 9.62
CA CYS A 258 -7.84 -12.22 8.33
C CYS A 258 -7.86 -13.45 7.39
N CYS A 259 -8.86 -13.63 6.56
CA CYS A 259 -9.99 -12.74 6.31
C CYS A 259 -11.28 -13.56 6.37
N ALA A 260 -12.39 -12.91 6.65
CA ALA A 260 -13.69 -13.57 6.67
C ALA A 260 -14.08 -14.14 5.30
N ALA A 261 -14.57 -15.36 5.28
CA ALA A 261 -15.26 -15.96 4.15
C ALA A 261 -16.77 -15.94 4.42
N ALA A 262 -17.46 -14.92 3.89
CA ALA A 262 -18.90 -14.76 4.13
C ALA A 262 -19.73 -15.89 3.53
N ASN A 263 -20.72 -16.37 4.28
CA ASN A 263 -21.64 -17.40 3.81
C ASN A 263 -22.70 -16.79 2.88
N VAL A 264 -22.84 -17.35 1.69
CA VAL A 264 -23.82 -16.91 0.69
C VAL A 264 -25.04 -17.85 0.65
N ILE A 265 -24.79 -19.15 0.81
CA ILE A 265 -25.81 -20.19 0.72
C ILE A 265 -25.38 -21.40 1.58
N ASN A 266 -26.30 -21.90 2.39
CA ASN A 266 -26.13 -23.17 3.10
C ASN A 266 -26.45 -24.33 2.15
N GLY A 267 -25.39 -24.89 1.56
CA GLY A 267 -25.51 -26.03 0.66
C GLY A 267 -25.81 -27.35 1.36
N PRO A 268 -25.71 -28.50 0.66
CA PRO A 268 -25.93 -29.83 1.23
C PRO A 268 -25.02 -30.15 2.42
N THR A 269 -23.84 -29.52 2.53
CA THR A 269 -22.92 -29.65 3.66
C THR A 269 -23.49 -29.10 4.98
N GLY A 270 -24.48 -28.20 4.92
CA GLY A 270 -25.14 -27.67 6.12
C GLY A 270 -25.71 -28.77 7.04
N ALA A 271 -26.26 -29.84 6.46
CA ALA A 271 -26.73 -30.99 7.23
C ALA A 271 -25.61 -31.75 7.96
N ALA A 272 -24.43 -31.82 7.34
CA ALA A 272 -23.25 -32.45 7.97
C ALA A 272 -22.70 -31.57 9.10
N ILE A 273 -22.66 -30.25 8.93
CA ILE A 273 -22.26 -29.30 9.97
C ILE A 273 -23.13 -29.46 11.19
N LEU A 274 -24.47 -29.46 11.03
CA LEU A 274 -25.41 -29.65 12.14
C LEU A 274 -25.30 -31.02 12.78
N ALA A 275 -25.07 -32.07 11.99
CA ALA A 275 -24.90 -33.45 12.51
C ALA A 275 -23.64 -33.62 13.37
N LEU A 276 -22.61 -32.80 13.12
CA LEU A 276 -21.35 -32.74 13.88
C LEU A 276 -21.42 -31.74 15.05
N GLY A 277 -22.58 -31.13 15.29
CA GLY A 277 -22.80 -30.20 16.40
C GLY A 277 -22.36 -28.76 16.10
N GLY A 278 -22.04 -28.46 14.85
CA GLY A 278 -21.73 -27.08 14.42
C GLY A 278 -22.98 -26.23 14.21
N ASN A 279 -22.75 -24.93 13.99
CA ASN A 279 -23.80 -23.94 13.74
C ASN A 279 -23.76 -23.48 12.28
N LEU A 280 -24.94 -23.14 11.74
CA LEU A 280 -25.04 -22.47 10.45
C LEU A 280 -25.17 -20.98 10.69
N VAL A 281 -24.45 -20.19 9.90
CA VAL A 281 -24.63 -18.73 9.84
C VAL A 281 -25.69 -18.35 8.83
N ALA A 282 -26.14 -17.09 8.89
CA ALA A 282 -27.12 -16.55 7.96
C ALA A 282 -26.64 -16.65 6.51
N GLU A 283 -27.57 -16.83 5.57
CA GLU A 283 -27.32 -16.77 4.12
C GLU A 283 -27.33 -15.31 3.65
N ASP A 284 -26.56 -14.48 4.35
CA ASP A 284 -26.42 -13.04 4.06
C ASP A 284 -24.95 -12.64 4.17
N PRO A 285 -24.27 -12.38 3.06
CA PRO A 285 -22.87 -11.95 3.08
C PRO A 285 -22.66 -10.58 3.73
N PHE A 286 -23.70 -9.83 4.05
CA PHE A 286 -23.68 -8.54 4.73
C PHE A 286 -24.08 -8.61 6.20
N SER A 287 -24.30 -9.81 6.76
CA SER A 287 -24.54 -9.98 8.20
C SER A 287 -23.31 -9.67 9.05
N TYR A 288 -22.13 -9.75 8.46
CA TYR A 288 -20.83 -9.66 9.14
C TYR A 288 -20.64 -10.75 10.17
N ASP A 289 -21.24 -11.93 9.95
CA ASP A 289 -21.12 -13.11 10.80
C ASP A 289 -20.40 -14.23 10.06
N VAL A 290 -19.53 -14.94 10.75
CA VAL A 290 -18.95 -16.21 10.34
C VAL A 290 -19.05 -17.20 11.50
N ALA A 291 -18.78 -18.47 11.27
CA ALA A 291 -18.65 -19.45 12.34
C ALA A 291 -17.53 -20.42 11.97
N TYR A 292 -16.40 -20.29 12.63
CA TYR A 292 -15.21 -21.11 12.42
C TYR A 292 -14.97 -21.96 13.66
N ASN A 293 -14.37 -23.14 13.48
CA ASN A 293 -13.91 -23.96 14.59
C ASN A 293 -12.41 -23.76 14.90
N PHE A 294 -11.71 -22.98 14.05
CA PHE A 294 -10.33 -22.56 14.25
C PHE A 294 -10.17 -21.10 13.89
N GLY A 295 -9.46 -20.34 14.72
CA GLY A 295 -9.06 -18.97 14.37
C GLY A 295 -8.09 -18.96 13.17
N SER A 296 -8.23 -17.93 12.33
CA SER A 296 -7.31 -17.70 11.21
C SER A 296 -6.20 -16.76 11.64
N GLU A 297 -4.95 -17.15 11.46
CA GLU A 297 -3.77 -16.37 11.81
C GLU A 297 -2.93 -16.14 10.56
N ASN A 298 -2.45 -14.91 10.36
CA ASN A 298 -1.55 -14.54 9.29
C ASN A 298 -0.40 -13.71 9.85
N LEU A 299 0.78 -14.28 9.90
CA LEU A 299 2.01 -13.59 10.25
C LEU A 299 2.87 -13.47 9.01
N ILE A 300 3.12 -12.24 8.57
CA ILE A 300 3.96 -11.93 7.42
C ILE A 300 5.05 -10.98 7.86
N LYS A 301 6.30 -11.30 7.55
CA LYS A 301 7.46 -10.47 7.82
C LYS A 301 8.20 -10.23 6.52
N ASN A 302 8.36 -8.97 6.15
CA ASN A 302 9.13 -8.60 4.98
C ASN A 302 10.30 -7.71 5.39
N GLY A 303 11.43 -7.86 4.69
CA GLY A 303 12.56 -7.00 4.93
C GLY A 303 13.54 -7.02 3.77
N GLY A 304 14.45 -6.06 3.76
CA GLY A 304 15.52 -6.09 2.79
C GLY A 304 16.32 -4.81 2.67
N LEU A 305 17.31 -4.92 1.81
CA LEU A 305 18.24 -3.85 1.48
C LEU A 305 18.27 -3.65 -0.03
N SER A 306 18.42 -2.42 -0.47
CA SER A 306 18.71 -2.10 -1.87
C SER A 306 19.72 -0.96 -1.97
N LEU A 307 20.59 -1.06 -2.96
CA LEU A 307 21.54 -0.02 -3.32
C LEU A 307 21.35 0.34 -4.79
N GLN A 308 21.03 1.58 -5.04
CA GLN A 308 21.00 2.18 -6.38
C GLN A 308 22.21 3.10 -6.55
N GLY A 309 22.86 3.02 -7.71
CA GLY A 309 23.90 3.96 -8.13
C GLY A 309 23.55 4.51 -9.51
N ASP A 310 23.55 5.84 -9.65
CA ASP A 310 23.34 6.54 -10.91
C ASP A 310 24.61 7.31 -11.28
N PHE A 311 25.05 7.19 -12.53
CA PHE A 311 26.27 7.80 -13.05
C PHE A 311 25.94 8.53 -14.34
N ASP A 312 26.00 9.86 -14.32
CA ASP A 312 25.89 10.68 -15.52
C ASP A 312 27.23 10.70 -16.28
N LEU A 313 27.23 10.08 -17.46
CA LEU A 313 28.37 10.00 -18.36
C LEU A 313 28.24 11.03 -19.50
N GLY A 314 27.38 12.03 -19.35
CA GLY A 314 27.11 13.07 -20.35
C GLY A 314 26.11 12.60 -21.41
N ALA A 315 26.53 11.79 -22.37
CA ALA A 315 25.64 11.26 -23.41
C ALA A 315 24.73 10.12 -22.92
N PHE A 316 25.06 9.49 -21.80
CA PHE A 316 24.34 8.35 -21.22
C PHE A 316 24.29 8.47 -19.70
N THR A 317 23.26 7.89 -19.11
CA THR A 317 23.19 7.62 -17.68
C THR A 317 23.28 6.11 -17.44
N LEU A 318 24.23 5.68 -16.62
CA LEU A 318 24.35 4.31 -16.16
C LEU A 318 23.66 4.20 -14.79
N THR A 319 22.65 3.34 -14.69
CA THR A 319 21.96 3.02 -13.43
C THR A 319 22.24 1.58 -13.05
N SER A 320 22.59 1.34 -11.79
CA SER A 320 22.71 0.00 -11.20
C SER A 320 21.84 -0.10 -9.98
N ILE A 321 20.96 -1.13 -9.89
CA ILE A 321 20.12 -1.40 -8.72
C ILE A 321 20.39 -2.82 -8.28
N THR A 322 20.90 -2.98 -7.06
CA THR A 322 21.14 -4.29 -6.41
C THR A 322 20.20 -4.41 -5.22
N SER A 323 19.49 -5.50 -5.07
CA SER A 323 18.69 -5.72 -3.87
C SER A 323 18.69 -7.17 -3.38
N TYR A 324 18.56 -7.31 -2.06
CA TYR A 324 18.28 -8.57 -1.39
C TYR A 324 17.09 -8.38 -0.45
N ARG A 325 16.11 -9.28 -0.57
CA ARG A 325 14.87 -9.22 0.19
C ARG A 325 14.47 -10.58 0.73
N THR A 326 13.86 -10.57 1.91
CA THR A 326 13.20 -11.74 2.51
C THR A 326 11.70 -11.47 2.67
N SER A 327 10.91 -12.51 2.62
CA SER A 327 9.48 -12.49 2.92
C SER A 327 9.11 -13.83 3.57
N ASP A 328 8.76 -13.79 4.84
CA ASP A 328 8.38 -14.95 5.63
C ASP A 328 6.88 -14.91 5.87
N LEU A 329 6.22 -16.03 5.62
CA LEU A 329 4.79 -16.22 5.83
C LEU A 329 4.56 -17.40 6.74
N SER A 330 3.80 -17.19 7.80
CA SER A 330 3.18 -18.28 8.59
C SER A 330 1.68 -18.05 8.62
N THR A 331 0.92 -19.02 8.15
CA THR A 331 -0.56 -18.98 8.20
C THR A 331 -1.11 -20.20 8.85
N ASN A 332 -2.21 -20.00 9.57
CA ASN A 332 -3.01 -21.09 10.13
C ASN A 332 -4.48 -20.73 9.89
N GLN A 333 -5.20 -21.55 9.14
CA GLN A 333 -6.54 -21.24 8.67
C GLN A 333 -7.48 -22.43 8.89
N ASP A 334 -8.74 -22.14 9.20
CA ASP A 334 -9.83 -23.07 9.01
C ASP A 334 -9.96 -23.43 7.53
N SER A 335 -9.92 -24.72 7.19
CA SER A 335 -9.92 -25.14 5.78
C SER A 335 -11.32 -25.22 5.17
N ASP A 336 -12.35 -25.41 5.99
CA ASP A 336 -13.74 -25.58 5.54
C ASP A 336 -14.61 -24.35 5.84
N PHE A 337 -14.08 -23.39 6.61
CA PHE A 337 -14.77 -22.14 6.98
C PHE A 337 -16.10 -22.36 7.67
N THR A 338 -16.19 -23.43 8.49
CA THR A 338 -17.40 -23.79 9.24
C THR A 338 -17.10 -24.02 10.72
N SER A 339 -18.14 -24.05 11.54
CA SER A 339 -18.01 -24.35 12.96
C SER A 339 -17.87 -25.85 13.28
N ALA A 340 -17.81 -26.72 12.28
CA ALA A 340 -17.60 -28.15 12.42
C ALA A 340 -16.31 -28.57 11.72
N ASP A 341 -15.47 -29.33 12.39
CA ASP A 341 -14.21 -29.81 11.83
C ASP A 341 -14.46 -30.89 10.74
N LEU A 342 -14.69 -30.45 9.52
CA LEU A 342 -14.87 -31.29 8.34
C LEU A 342 -13.53 -31.54 7.60
N LEU A 343 -12.64 -30.57 7.53
CA LEU A 343 -11.38 -30.64 6.80
C LEU A 343 -10.14 -30.28 7.65
N GLY A 344 -10.34 -29.87 8.89
CA GLY A 344 -9.26 -29.45 9.77
C GLY A 344 -8.60 -28.14 9.37
N ARG A 345 -7.36 -27.98 9.81
CA ARG A 345 -6.57 -26.76 9.60
C ARG A 345 -5.71 -26.85 8.35
N LYS A 346 -5.53 -25.73 7.68
CA LYS A 346 -4.47 -25.50 6.73
C LYS A 346 -3.39 -24.61 7.36
N SER A 347 -2.19 -25.12 7.48
CA SER A 347 -1.03 -24.36 7.95
C SER A 347 0.04 -24.34 6.86
N ASP A 348 0.52 -23.16 6.53
CA ASP A 348 1.60 -22.96 5.57
C ASP A 348 2.69 -22.11 6.22
N ASP A 349 3.94 -22.57 6.17
CA ASP A 349 5.14 -21.81 6.47
C ASP A 349 5.96 -21.67 5.20
N VAL A 350 6.18 -20.44 4.76
CA VAL A 350 6.86 -20.15 3.48
C VAL A 350 7.91 -19.07 3.70
N GLU A 351 9.14 -19.39 3.35
CA GLU A 351 10.26 -18.44 3.33
C GLU A 351 10.68 -18.18 1.88
N ILE A 352 10.83 -16.91 1.54
CA ILE A 352 11.19 -16.46 0.20
C ILE A 352 12.34 -15.49 0.28
N GLU A 353 13.44 -15.85 -0.36
CA GLU A 353 14.57 -14.98 -0.58
C GLU A 353 14.62 -14.52 -2.05
N THR A 354 14.87 -13.24 -2.25
CA THR A 354 14.93 -12.66 -3.59
C THR A 354 16.16 -11.78 -3.72
N PHE A 355 17.05 -12.15 -4.61
CA PHE A 355 18.16 -11.31 -5.06
C PHE A 355 17.84 -10.75 -6.44
N THR A 356 18.01 -9.44 -6.62
CA THR A 356 17.84 -8.81 -7.93
C THR A 356 19.02 -7.89 -8.24
N GLN A 357 19.38 -7.86 -9.53
CA GLN A 357 20.37 -6.96 -10.08
C GLN A 357 19.84 -6.41 -11.40
N GLU A 358 19.75 -5.07 -11.49
CA GLU A 358 19.47 -4.37 -12.73
C GLU A 358 20.66 -3.49 -13.08
N VAL A 359 21.11 -3.53 -14.34
CA VAL A 359 22.07 -2.59 -14.88
C VAL A 359 21.47 -2.00 -16.15
N ARG A 360 21.34 -0.69 -16.21
CA ARG A 360 20.70 0.02 -17.30
C ARG A 360 21.58 1.14 -17.81
N LEU A 361 21.71 1.25 -19.14
CA LEU A 361 22.33 2.39 -19.80
C LEU A 361 21.24 3.13 -20.58
N THR A 362 21.01 4.39 -20.20
CA THR A 362 19.98 5.23 -20.80
C THR A 362 20.64 6.37 -21.54
N SER A 363 20.24 6.61 -22.81
CA SER A 363 20.73 7.76 -23.56
C SER A 363 20.10 9.06 -23.04
N ASN A 364 20.90 10.14 -22.91
CA ASN A 364 20.45 11.46 -22.48
C ASN A 364 20.07 12.37 -23.65
N GLY A 365 20.17 11.86 -24.88
CA GLY A 365 19.86 12.63 -26.10
C GLY A 365 18.36 12.64 -26.45
N SER A 366 17.95 13.63 -27.23
CA SER A 366 16.59 13.74 -27.80
C SER A 366 16.53 13.32 -29.27
N GLY A 367 17.53 12.61 -29.77
CA GLY A 367 17.61 12.15 -31.15
C GLY A 367 16.79 10.90 -31.46
N PRO A 368 16.69 10.47 -32.73
CA PRO A 368 15.91 9.30 -33.15
C PRO A 368 16.43 7.97 -32.62
N LEU A 369 17.58 7.95 -31.96
CA LEU A 369 18.20 6.78 -31.29
C LEU A 369 18.24 6.98 -29.77
N SER A 370 17.47 7.92 -29.24
CA SER A 370 17.39 8.18 -27.79
C SER A 370 16.40 7.23 -27.12
#